data_933f6086854c22757db0b60bdb707870
#
_entry.id   933f6086854c22757db0b60bdb707870
#
_cell.length_a   1.000
_cell.length_b   1.000
_cell.length_c   1.000
_cell.angle_alpha   90.00
_cell.angle_beta   90.00
_cell.angle_gamma   90.00
#
_symmetry.space_group_name_H-M   'P 1'
#
loop_
_entity.id
_entity.type
_entity.pdbx_description
1 polymer ?
#
loop_
_entity_poly.entity_id
_entity_poly.type
_entity_poly.pdbx_seq_one_letter_code
_entity_poly.pdbx_strand_id
1 'polypeptide(L)'
;MVPAGDHMEIRETNRTRSPFLLQQERIGLPVNWLNSAVGRAYLAYCLPTERQRILALLVHSKKPEDRLAREPERLNAILADVRTLGYATRDSAHVGGYYGGPPHADGLLAIAVPLRDGRRVIGAINMLWLRTAFTIQAFAARYLSDLEAAATEIVTALHKRRH
;
A
#
# COMPACT_ATOMS: atom_id res chain seq x y z
N MET A 1 -5.17 5.19 1.94
CA MET A 1 -5.67 3.93 2.56
C MET A 1 -5.26 3.91 4.02
N VAL A 2 -6.04 3.26 4.88
CA VAL A 2 -5.81 3.23 6.34
C VAL A 2 -5.93 1.80 6.88
N PRO A 3 -5.35 1.51 8.06
CA PRO A 3 -5.51 0.21 8.74
C PRO A 3 -6.98 -0.08 9.08
N ALA A 4 -7.42 -1.32 8.83
CA ALA A 4 -8.76 -1.81 9.15
C ALA A 4 -8.73 -3.29 9.57
N GLY A 5 -8.08 -3.59 10.71
CA GLY A 5 -7.95 -4.96 11.24
C GLY A 5 -7.00 -5.83 10.42
N ASP A 6 -7.52 -6.85 9.73
CA ASP A 6 -6.75 -7.81 8.94
C ASP A 6 -6.42 -7.32 7.51
N HIS A 7 -6.76 -6.08 7.18
CA HIS A 7 -6.50 -5.47 5.86
C HIS A 7 -6.25 -3.96 5.94
N MET A 8 -5.80 -3.38 4.84
CA MET A 8 -5.88 -1.94 4.60
C MET A 8 -7.22 -1.62 3.93
N GLU A 9 -7.79 -0.46 4.19
CA GLU A 9 -9.05 -0.02 3.59
C GLU A 9 -8.84 1.22 2.72
N ILE A 10 -9.46 1.25 1.55
CA ILE A 10 -9.45 2.41 0.65
C ILE A 10 -10.38 3.48 1.24
N ARG A 11 -9.83 4.62 1.63
CA ARG A 11 -10.60 5.77 2.15
C ARG A 11 -10.82 6.86 1.12
N GLU A 12 -9.92 7.00 0.19
CA GLU A 12 -10.02 7.99 -0.87
C GLU A 12 -9.25 7.49 -2.09
N THR A 13 -9.70 7.92 -3.25
CA THR A 13 -9.08 7.66 -4.54
C THR A 13 -9.23 8.88 -5.44
N ASN A 14 -8.30 9.07 -6.35
CA ASN A 14 -8.43 10.08 -7.38
C ASN A 14 -9.57 9.63 -8.33
N ARG A 15 -10.72 10.28 -8.24
CA ARG A 15 -11.96 9.95 -8.97
C ARG A 15 -11.94 10.40 -10.43
N THR A 16 -10.81 10.81 -10.98
CA THR A 16 -10.72 11.14 -12.39
C THR A 16 -11.07 9.90 -13.21
N ARG A 17 -12.05 10.06 -14.11
CA ARG A 17 -12.43 9.00 -15.06
C ARG A 17 -11.21 8.66 -15.90
N SER A 18 -10.60 7.50 -15.63
CA SER A 18 -9.56 6.99 -16.49
C SER A 18 -10.19 6.48 -17.79
N PRO A 19 -9.71 6.93 -18.97
CA PRO A 19 -10.17 6.38 -20.25
C PRO A 19 -9.77 4.90 -20.41
N PHE A 20 -8.93 4.37 -19.54
CA PHE A 20 -8.37 3.01 -19.61
C PHE A 20 -9.14 1.98 -18.78
N LEU A 21 -10.41 2.18 -18.46
CA LEU A 21 -11.24 1.17 -17.74
C LEU A 21 -10.56 0.55 -16.50
N LEU A 22 -9.62 1.25 -15.87
CA LEU A 22 -9.18 0.89 -14.55
C LEU A 22 -10.41 0.97 -13.67
N GLN A 23 -10.91 -0.19 -13.26
CA GLN A 23 -12.11 -0.28 -12.45
C GLN A 23 -11.98 0.69 -11.29
N GLN A 24 -12.99 1.53 -11.12
CA GLN A 24 -12.99 2.53 -10.06
C GLN A 24 -12.79 1.81 -8.73
N GLU A 25 -11.65 2.06 -8.10
CA GLU A 25 -11.41 1.59 -6.76
C GLU A 25 -12.52 2.13 -5.87
N ARG A 26 -13.29 1.24 -5.28
CA ARG A 26 -14.41 1.64 -4.44
C ARG A 26 -13.90 1.93 -3.04
N ILE A 27 -14.31 3.06 -2.48
CA ILE A 27 -14.09 3.38 -1.06
C ILE A 27 -14.65 2.24 -0.20
N GLY A 28 -13.92 1.85 0.85
CA GLY A 28 -14.29 0.76 1.75
C GLY A 28 -13.78 -0.61 1.32
N LEU A 29 -13.14 -0.74 0.14
CA LEU A 29 -12.62 -2.05 -0.27
C LEU A 29 -11.37 -2.45 0.53
N PRO A 30 -11.26 -3.74 0.89
CA PRO A 30 -10.09 -4.27 1.55
C PRO A 30 -8.92 -4.45 0.59
N VAL A 31 -7.73 -4.13 1.08
CA VAL A 31 -6.45 -4.30 0.38
C VAL A 31 -5.50 -5.08 1.28
N ASN A 32 -4.87 -6.14 0.75
CA ASN A 32 -4.02 -7.02 1.52
C ASN A 32 -2.78 -6.30 2.08
N TRP A 33 -2.40 -6.64 3.31
CA TRP A 33 -1.25 -6.08 4.00
C TRP A 33 0.10 -6.41 3.36
N LEU A 34 0.30 -7.65 2.94
CA LEU A 34 1.63 -8.20 2.64
C LEU A 34 1.98 -8.12 1.15
N ASN A 35 0.97 -8.15 0.30
CA ASN A 35 1.16 -8.17 -1.15
C ASN A 35 0.95 -6.80 -1.81
N SER A 36 0.28 -5.86 -1.13
CA SER A 36 0.07 -4.53 -1.66
C SER A 36 1.22 -3.57 -1.33
N ALA A 37 1.44 -2.59 -2.18
CA ALA A 37 2.42 -1.54 -1.94
C ALA A 37 2.06 -0.73 -0.67
N VAL A 38 0.78 -0.39 -0.47
CA VAL A 38 0.33 0.41 0.69
C VAL A 38 0.47 -0.33 2.01
N GLY A 39 0.16 -1.63 2.04
CA GLY A 39 0.35 -2.44 3.24
C GLY A 39 1.82 -2.57 3.62
N ARG A 40 2.71 -2.83 2.63
CA ARG A 40 4.16 -2.87 2.84
C ARG A 40 4.71 -1.52 3.29
N ALA A 41 4.28 -0.41 2.69
CA ALA A 41 4.67 0.94 3.12
C ALA A 41 4.27 1.21 4.57
N TYR A 42 3.03 0.86 4.94
CA TYR A 42 2.58 1.02 6.31
C TYR A 42 3.41 0.16 7.30
N LEU A 43 3.53 -1.14 7.04
CA LEU A 43 4.25 -2.09 7.90
C LEU A 43 5.74 -1.76 8.05
N ALA A 44 6.37 -1.20 7.02
CA ALA A 44 7.78 -0.81 7.10
C ALA A 44 8.04 0.30 8.13
N TYR A 45 7.08 1.19 8.33
CA TYR A 45 7.27 2.41 9.11
C TYR A 45 6.37 2.54 10.35
N CYS A 46 5.35 1.70 10.53
CA CYS A 46 4.53 1.70 11.74
C CYS A 46 5.33 1.26 12.97
N LEU A 47 4.81 1.54 14.15
CA LEU A 47 5.44 1.15 15.40
C LEU A 47 5.63 -0.38 15.47
N PRO A 48 6.74 -0.88 16.05
CA PRO A 48 7.01 -2.31 16.16
C PRO A 48 5.87 -3.10 16.82
N THR A 49 5.28 -2.55 17.87
CA THR A 49 4.15 -3.16 18.59
C THR A 49 2.91 -3.28 17.71
N GLU A 50 2.63 -2.27 16.89
CA GLU A 50 1.52 -2.29 15.95
C GLU A 50 1.74 -3.31 14.83
N ARG A 51 2.96 -3.34 14.27
CA ARG A 51 3.34 -4.35 13.28
C ARG A 51 3.18 -5.77 13.83
N GLN A 52 3.66 -6.03 15.05
CA GLN A 52 3.51 -7.32 15.70
C GLN A 52 2.03 -7.71 15.84
N ARG A 53 1.17 -6.77 16.26
CA ARG A 53 -0.27 -7.00 16.38
C ARG A 53 -0.91 -7.38 15.04
N ILE A 54 -0.58 -6.66 13.97
CA ILE A 54 -1.09 -6.95 12.63
C ILE A 54 -0.60 -8.34 12.16
N LEU A 55 0.67 -8.63 12.31
CA LEU A 55 1.23 -9.92 11.89
C LEU A 55 0.68 -11.09 12.69
N ALA A 56 0.39 -10.90 13.99
CA ALA A 56 -0.24 -11.93 14.81
C ALA A 56 -1.65 -12.31 14.32
N LEU A 57 -2.38 -11.36 13.74
CA LEU A 57 -3.67 -11.67 13.08
C LEU A 57 -3.47 -12.45 11.79
N LEU A 58 -2.48 -12.04 10.97
CA LEU A 58 -2.27 -12.61 9.64
C LEU A 58 -1.64 -14.01 9.67
N VAL A 59 -0.84 -14.34 10.67
CA VAL A 59 -0.18 -15.66 10.78
C VAL A 59 -1.19 -16.79 10.88
N HIS A 60 -2.37 -16.55 11.43
CA HIS A 60 -3.47 -17.51 11.56
C HIS A 60 -4.43 -17.49 10.35
N SER A 61 -4.23 -16.56 9.42
CA SER A 61 -5.06 -16.47 8.21
C SER A 61 -4.83 -17.67 7.29
N LYS A 62 -5.92 -18.17 6.69
CA LYS A 62 -5.89 -19.22 5.68
C LYS A 62 -5.80 -18.65 4.25
N LYS A 63 -5.82 -17.32 4.10
CA LYS A 63 -5.72 -16.67 2.80
C LYS A 63 -4.31 -16.87 2.22
N PRO A 64 -4.18 -17.32 0.95
CA PRO A 64 -2.86 -17.54 0.32
C PRO A 64 -1.97 -16.29 0.32
N GLU A 65 -2.58 -15.12 0.16
CA GLU A 65 -1.91 -13.81 0.16
C GLU A 65 -1.28 -13.44 1.51
N ASP A 66 -1.72 -14.06 2.62
CA ASP A 66 -1.18 -13.82 3.95
C ASP A 66 -0.04 -14.79 4.34
N ARG A 67 0.33 -15.70 3.42
CA ARG A 67 1.38 -16.71 3.68
C ARG A 67 2.70 -16.08 4.14
N LEU A 68 3.04 -14.90 3.63
CA LEU A 68 4.26 -14.18 3.97
C LEU A 68 4.34 -13.82 5.47
N ALA A 69 3.21 -13.77 6.21
CA ALA A 69 3.22 -13.58 7.67
C ALA A 69 3.92 -14.72 8.41
N ARG A 70 4.01 -15.90 7.83
CA ARG A 70 4.68 -17.09 8.37
C ARG A 70 6.14 -17.22 7.92
N GLU A 71 6.65 -16.25 7.17
CA GLU A 71 8.00 -16.17 6.64
C GLU A 71 8.72 -14.91 7.18
N PRO A 72 9.01 -14.82 8.51
CA PRO A 72 9.41 -13.57 9.16
C PRO A 72 10.72 -13.00 8.60
N GLU A 73 11.69 -13.84 8.25
CA GLU A 73 12.96 -13.40 7.68
C GLU A 73 12.76 -12.73 6.31
N ARG A 74 11.96 -13.36 5.45
CA ARG A 74 11.63 -12.83 4.12
C ARG A 74 10.83 -11.53 4.23
N LEU A 75 9.85 -11.48 5.12
CA LEU A 75 9.08 -10.26 5.35
C LEU A 75 9.97 -9.12 5.86
N ASN A 76 10.86 -9.40 6.82
CA ASN A 76 11.78 -8.39 7.37
C ASN A 76 12.73 -7.86 6.28
N ALA A 77 13.24 -8.72 5.39
CA ALA A 77 14.05 -8.29 4.24
C ALA A 77 13.26 -7.34 3.33
N ILE A 78 12.03 -7.70 2.96
CA ILE A 78 11.15 -6.83 2.14
C ILE A 78 10.94 -5.47 2.81
N LEU A 79 10.65 -5.45 4.12
CA LEU A 79 10.42 -4.20 4.84
C LEU A 79 11.70 -3.37 5.03
N ALA A 80 12.87 -4.01 5.07
CA ALA A 80 14.16 -3.33 5.07
C ALA A 80 14.41 -2.66 3.71
N ASP A 81 14.16 -3.36 2.60
CA ASP A 81 14.26 -2.80 1.26
C ASP A 81 13.35 -1.58 1.08
N VAL A 82 12.11 -1.64 1.58
CA VAL A 82 11.19 -0.49 1.57
C VAL A 82 11.78 0.72 2.28
N ARG A 83 12.46 0.51 3.42
CA ARG A 83 13.09 1.61 4.17
C ARG A 83 14.30 2.18 3.43
N THR A 84 15.07 1.35 2.76
CA THR A 84 16.26 1.74 1.98
C THR A 84 15.85 2.52 0.73
N LEU A 85 14.82 2.06 0.03
CA LEU A 85 14.33 2.70 -1.21
C LEU A 85 13.48 3.96 -0.93
N GLY A 86 12.89 4.09 0.27
CA GLY A 86 11.95 5.15 0.60
C GLY A 86 10.51 4.89 0.14
N TYR A 87 10.26 3.85 -0.64
CA TYR A 87 8.95 3.47 -1.14
C TYR A 87 8.75 1.96 -1.15
N ALA A 88 7.51 1.52 -1.07
CA ALA A 88 7.13 0.12 -1.23
C ALA A 88 6.59 -0.17 -2.62
N THR A 89 6.74 -1.41 -3.07
CA THR A 89 6.14 -1.93 -4.29
C THR A 89 5.14 -3.03 -3.98
N ARG A 90 4.20 -3.25 -4.89
CA ARG A 90 3.31 -4.43 -4.79
C ARG A 90 4.04 -5.69 -5.19
N ASP A 91 3.61 -6.83 -4.65
CA ASP A 91 4.13 -8.14 -5.03
C ASP A 91 3.81 -8.44 -6.51
N SER A 92 4.72 -9.12 -7.20
CA SER A 92 4.49 -9.55 -8.58
C SER A 92 3.34 -10.57 -8.70
N ALA A 93 3.10 -11.34 -7.63
CA ALA A 93 1.98 -12.27 -7.51
C ALA A 93 0.71 -11.60 -6.97
N HIS A 94 0.72 -10.29 -6.72
CA HIS A 94 -0.46 -9.58 -6.31
C HIS A 94 -1.50 -9.64 -7.42
N VAL A 95 -2.60 -10.27 -7.11
CA VAL A 95 -3.74 -10.36 -8.01
C VAL A 95 -4.62 -9.16 -7.72
N GLY A 96 -4.78 -8.30 -8.69
CA GLY A 96 -5.61 -7.10 -8.56
C GLY A 96 -7.08 -7.48 -8.40
N GLY A 97 -7.79 -6.59 -7.75
CA GLY A 97 -9.22 -6.47 -7.88
C GLY A 97 -10.11 -7.54 -7.31
N TYR A 98 -10.43 -7.43 -6.04
CA TYR A 98 -11.68 -7.99 -5.50
C TYR A 98 -12.83 -7.01 -5.80
N TYR A 99 -13.14 -6.82 -7.07
CA TYR A 99 -14.25 -5.95 -7.49
C TYR A 99 -15.49 -6.77 -7.90
N GLY A 100 -15.67 -7.92 -7.25
CA GLY A 100 -16.79 -8.83 -7.55
C GLY A 100 -16.55 -9.78 -8.73
N GLY A 101 -15.32 -9.79 -9.24
CA GLY A 101 -14.87 -10.76 -10.27
C GLY A 101 -13.81 -11.72 -9.71
N PRO A 102 -13.50 -12.81 -10.42
CA PRO A 102 -12.42 -13.71 -10.04
C PRO A 102 -11.08 -12.94 -10.03
N PRO A 103 -10.13 -13.31 -9.13
CA PRO A 103 -8.81 -12.74 -9.10
C PRO A 103 -8.13 -12.86 -10.47
N HIS A 104 -7.62 -11.76 -11.02
CA HIS A 104 -6.90 -11.75 -12.29
C HIS A 104 -5.68 -10.85 -12.23
N ALA A 105 -4.67 -11.12 -13.04
CA ALA A 105 -3.53 -10.25 -13.20
C ALA A 105 -3.99 -8.94 -13.87
N ASP A 106 -3.97 -7.85 -13.13
CA ASP A 106 -4.45 -6.54 -13.59
C ASP A 106 -3.46 -5.78 -14.47
N GLY A 107 -2.24 -6.31 -14.64
CA GLY A 107 -1.20 -5.65 -15.43
C GLY A 107 -0.66 -4.35 -14.81
N LEU A 108 -0.98 -4.08 -13.54
CA LEU A 108 -0.57 -2.86 -12.85
C LEU A 108 0.69 -3.06 -12.03
N LEU A 109 1.49 -2.00 -11.95
CA LEU A 109 2.53 -1.79 -10.95
C LEU A 109 2.10 -0.67 -10.00
N ALA A 110 2.73 -0.61 -8.82
CA ALA A 110 2.47 0.44 -7.86
C ALA A 110 3.71 0.75 -7.03
N ILE A 111 3.87 2.04 -6.68
CA ILE A 111 4.69 2.48 -5.55
C ILE A 111 3.79 3.10 -4.49
N ALA A 112 4.20 2.99 -3.22
CA ALA A 112 3.48 3.57 -2.10
C ALA A 112 4.44 4.16 -1.08
N VAL A 113 3.97 5.22 -0.40
CA VAL A 113 4.67 5.85 0.72
C VAL A 113 3.75 5.95 1.94
N PRO A 114 4.29 5.93 3.18
CA PRO A 114 3.49 6.07 4.38
C PRO A 114 3.00 7.51 4.58
N LEU A 115 1.82 7.68 5.17
CA LEU A 115 1.34 8.94 5.74
C LEU A 115 1.86 9.05 7.18
N ARG A 116 2.89 9.86 7.40
CA ARG A 116 3.56 10.00 8.68
C ARG A 116 3.07 11.21 9.46
N ASP A 117 2.53 10.96 10.63
CA ASP A 117 2.17 11.96 11.62
C ASP A 117 3.15 11.86 12.80
N GLY A 118 4.22 12.62 12.73
CA GLY A 118 5.34 12.51 13.66
C GLY A 118 5.96 11.10 13.64
N ARG A 119 5.88 10.39 14.77
CA ARG A 119 6.39 9.02 14.92
C ARG A 119 5.35 7.95 14.51
N ARG A 120 4.11 8.33 14.26
CA ARG A 120 3.03 7.40 13.88
C ARG A 120 2.85 7.38 12.38
N VAL A 121 2.45 6.23 11.87
CA VAL A 121 1.93 6.08 10.51
C VAL A 121 0.40 5.98 10.63
N ILE A 122 -0.31 6.88 9.96
CA ILE A 122 -1.79 6.93 10.00
C ILE A 122 -2.43 6.29 8.78
N GLY A 123 -1.64 5.97 7.77
CA GLY A 123 -2.08 5.35 6.53
C GLY A 123 -0.95 5.27 5.51
N ALA A 124 -1.31 5.03 4.27
CA ALA A 124 -0.39 5.06 3.13
C ALA A 124 -1.12 5.55 1.88
N ILE A 125 -0.38 6.16 0.96
CA ILE A 125 -0.87 6.49 -0.38
C ILE A 125 -0.02 5.80 -1.43
N ASN A 126 -0.61 5.58 -2.60
CA ASN A 126 0.07 4.93 -3.72
C ASN A 126 -0.27 5.58 -5.06
N MET A 127 0.61 5.36 -6.02
CA MET A 127 0.33 5.55 -7.44
C MET A 127 0.38 4.20 -8.15
N LEU A 128 -0.55 3.99 -9.07
CA LEU A 128 -0.63 2.80 -9.92
C LEU A 128 -0.45 3.19 -11.38
N TRP A 129 0.18 2.29 -12.15
CA TRP A 129 0.33 2.47 -13.60
C TRP A 129 0.35 1.12 -14.31
N LEU A 130 0.12 1.13 -15.62
CA LEU A 130 0.27 -0.06 -16.46
C LEU A 130 1.75 -0.44 -16.55
N ARG A 131 2.08 -1.71 -16.30
CA ARG A 131 3.47 -2.23 -16.35
C ARG A 131 4.17 -2.00 -17.69
N THR A 132 3.41 -1.80 -18.74
CA THR A 132 3.93 -1.51 -20.09
C THR A 132 4.40 -0.06 -20.26
N ALA A 133 3.98 0.85 -19.36
CA ALA A 133 4.32 2.28 -19.47
C ALA A 133 5.68 2.63 -18.87
N PHE A 134 6.01 2.05 -17.70
CA PHE A 134 7.25 2.34 -16.97
C PHE A 134 7.75 1.11 -16.22
N THR A 135 9.06 0.99 -16.05
CA THR A 135 9.65 0.16 -15.00
C THR A 135 9.43 0.82 -13.62
N ILE A 136 9.53 0.04 -12.54
CA ILE A 136 9.40 0.58 -11.18
C ILE A 136 10.43 1.69 -10.93
N GLN A 137 11.69 1.46 -11.31
CA GLN A 137 12.79 2.41 -11.12
C GLN A 137 12.54 3.72 -11.89
N ALA A 138 12.16 3.63 -13.15
CA ALA A 138 11.87 4.81 -13.97
C ALA A 138 10.67 5.60 -13.43
N PHE A 139 9.64 4.91 -12.96
CA PHE A 139 8.47 5.55 -12.36
C PHE A 139 8.81 6.23 -11.03
N ALA A 140 9.55 5.55 -10.14
CA ALA A 140 9.99 6.11 -8.88
C ALA A 140 10.92 7.33 -9.09
N ALA A 141 11.89 7.25 -10.01
CA ALA A 141 12.77 8.37 -10.31
C ALA A 141 12.00 9.62 -10.78
N ARG A 142 10.85 9.45 -11.41
CA ARG A 142 10.05 10.55 -11.94
C ARG A 142 9.01 11.09 -10.96
N TYR A 143 8.38 10.25 -10.17
CA TYR A 143 7.15 10.59 -9.45
C TYR A 143 7.22 10.39 -7.93
N LEU A 144 8.30 9.82 -7.39
CA LEU A 144 8.39 9.57 -5.94
C LEU A 144 8.30 10.86 -5.14
N SER A 145 9.01 11.91 -5.55
CA SER A 145 8.99 13.21 -4.88
C SER A 145 7.59 13.83 -4.84
N ASP A 146 6.83 13.71 -5.93
CA ASP A 146 5.44 14.20 -5.98
C ASP A 146 4.54 13.41 -5.03
N LEU A 147 4.73 12.08 -4.96
CA LEU A 147 3.98 11.22 -4.05
C LEU A 147 4.29 11.53 -2.58
N GLU A 148 5.55 11.79 -2.25
CA GLU A 148 5.98 12.20 -0.90
C GLU A 148 5.45 13.58 -0.52
N ALA A 149 5.45 14.54 -1.44
CA ALA A 149 4.85 15.86 -1.25
C ALA A 149 3.35 15.74 -0.97
N ALA A 150 2.61 14.97 -1.78
CA ALA A 150 1.20 14.72 -1.57
C ALA A 150 0.92 14.04 -0.22
N ALA A 151 1.76 13.09 0.21
CA ALA A 151 1.65 12.46 1.53
C ALA A 151 1.78 13.48 2.66
N THR A 152 2.72 14.41 2.55
CA THR A 152 2.96 15.49 3.51
C THR A 152 1.77 16.46 3.56
N GLU A 153 1.24 16.84 2.40
CA GLU A 153 0.08 17.72 2.30
C GLU A 153 -1.17 17.12 2.94
N ILE A 154 -1.42 15.82 2.71
CA ILE A 154 -2.54 15.09 3.32
C ILE A 154 -2.45 15.13 4.84
N VAL A 155 -1.28 14.81 5.40
CA VAL A 155 -1.08 14.84 6.85
C VAL A 155 -1.29 16.24 7.42
N THR A 156 -0.74 17.26 6.76
CA THR A 156 -0.90 18.65 7.15
C THR A 156 -2.37 19.10 7.14
N ALA A 157 -3.12 18.73 6.10
CA ALA A 157 -4.54 19.03 5.98
C ALA A 157 -5.38 18.34 7.06
N LEU A 158 -5.03 17.11 7.44
CA LEU A 158 -5.70 16.39 8.53
C LEU A 158 -5.47 17.06 9.89
N HIS A 159 -4.29 17.60 10.14
CA HIS A 159 -4.00 18.37 11.36
C HIS A 159 -4.85 19.63 11.44
N LYS A 160 -4.95 20.41 10.34
CA LYS A 160 -5.76 21.64 10.31
C LYS A 160 -7.25 21.40 10.56
N ARG A 161 -7.79 20.22 10.25
CA ARG A 161 -9.20 19.89 10.48
C ARG A 161 -9.51 19.44 11.91
N ARG A 162 -8.49 19.16 12.72
CA ARG A 162 -8.64 18.74 14.12
C ARG A 162 -8.61 19.90 15.13
N HIS A 163 -8.28 21.08 14.66
CA HIS A 163 -8.26 22.35 15.37
C HIS A 163 -9.30 23.30 14.81
#